data_c650f2bf12262e3412a3f60e75ecb7bb
#
_entry.id   c650f2bf12262e3412a3f60e75ecb7bb
#
_cell.length_a   1.000
_cell.length_b   1.000
_cell.length_c   1.000
_cell.angle_alpha   90.00
_cell.angle_beta   90.00
_cell.angle_gamma   90.00
#
_symmetry.space_group_name_H-M   'P 1'
#
loop_
_entity.id
_entity.type
_entity.pdbx_description
1 polymer ?
#
loop_
_entity_poly.entity_id
_entity_poly.type
_entity_poly.pdbx_seq_one_letter_code
_entity_poly.pdbx_strand_id
1 'polypeptide(L)'
;SPTRSRVFGTVELNRMIKQRYRSGDLQWAENRWNFRPPKPIGPERIVMGDKVMQTRNDSRAKAYPDGAGMNYVANGEIGVVVGRASKSPTFANVEFSSQVGATYGYRPSSSDDPPLELAWAVTVHKSQGSEFGVTFLVLPARVAVSRELLYTALTRQTRKVVILHEGTVDQLFELASPALSETARRMTDLFRKPAPRELTVGDAMRKFDANLIHVAPGGVLVRSKNEVIVASILQSLAPDRWSYERPLSIDGVTKYPDFMIETPSGDEVIWEHLGMMSNPKYAA
;
A
#
# COMPACT_ATOMS: atom_id res chain seq x y z
N SER A 1 5.50 1.40 -14.31
CA SER A 1 4.34 0.64 -14.78
C SER A 1 3.20 0.67 -13.75
N PRO A 2 1.94 0.69 -14.16
CA PRO A 2 0.80 0.63 -13.24
C PRO A 2 0.58 -0.78 -12.66
N THR A 3 1.24 -1.80 -13.19
CA THR A 3 1.05 -3.21 -12.81
C THR A 3 2.33 -3.86 -12.32
N ARG A 4 2.20 -4.90 -11.46
CA ARG A 4 3.33 -5.65 -10.93
C ARG A 4 3.57 -6.96 -11.70
N SER A 5 2.57 -7.82 -11.78
CA SER A 5 2.71 -9.22 -12.20
C SER A 5 2.14 -9.53 -13.59
N ARG A 6 1.65 -8.52 -14.32
CA ARG A 6 1.13 -8.69 -15.68
C ARG A 6 2.25 -8.51 -16.71
N VAL A 7 1.94 -8.83 -17.97
CA VAL A 7 2.82 -8.54 -19.11
C VAL A 7 3.18 -7.04 -19.09
N PHE A 8 4.48 -6.74 -19.24
CA PHE A 8 5.06 -5.41 -19.02
C PHE A 8 4.87 -4.85 -17.59
N GLY A 9 4.54 -5.71 -16.63
CA GLY A 9 4.57 -5.35 -15.21
C GLY A 9 6.00 -5.16 -14.68
N THR A 10 6.11 -4.60 -13.47
CA THR A 10 7.44 -4.25 -12.92
C THR A 10 8.34 -5.47 -12.72
N VAL A 11 7.80 -6.64 -12.38
CA VAL A 11 8.57 -7.88 -12.21
C VAL A 11 9.22 -8.29 -13.54
N GLU A 12 8.43 -8.31 -14.60
CA GLU A 12 8.91 -8.68 -15.94
C GLU A 12 9.92 -7.65 -16.48
N LEU A 13 9.62 -6.36 -16.34
CA LEU A 13 10.53 -5.29 -16.76
C LEU A 13 11.86 -5.35 -16.01
N ASN A 14 11.84 -5.58 -14.69
CA ASN A 14 13.07 -5.75 -13.89
C ASN A 14 13.88 -6.94 -14.38
N ARG A 15 13.23 -8.08 -14.67
CA ARG A 15 13.88 -9.26 -15.22
C ARG A 15 14.51 -8.99 -16.56
N MET A 16 13.80 -8.36 -17.49
CA MET A 16 14.30 -8.02 -18.83
C MET A 16 15.48 -7.05 -18.79
N ILE A 17 15.37 -5.99 -18.00
CA ILE A 17 16.45 -5.00 -17.83
C ILE A 17 17.68 -5.68 -17.26
N LYS A 18 17.52 -6.51 -16.23
CA LYS A 18 18.63 -7.25 -15.63
C LYS A 18 19.30 -8.19 -16.62
N GLN A 19 18.52 -8.98 -17.35
CA GLN A 19 19.05 -9.89 -18.38
C GLN A 19 19.80 -9.13 -19.48
N ARG A 20 19.29 -7.99 -19.90
CA ARG A 20 19.88 -7.20 -21.00
C ARG A 20 21.15 -6.46 -20.60
N TYR A 21 21.20 -5.90 -19.40
CA TYR A 21 22.24 -4.96 -19.01
C TYR A 21 23.12 -5.42 -17.85
N ARG A 22 22.72 -6.45 -17.11
CA ARG A 22 23.40 -6.92 -15.90
C ARG A 22 23.78 -8.41 -15.93
N SER A 23 23.66 -9.07 -17.08
CA SER A 23 24.00 -10.49 -17.23
C SER A 23 25.46 -10.79 -16.93
N GLY A 24 26.37 -9.90 -17.36
CA GLY A 24 27.79 -10.06 -17.07
C GLY A 24 28.12 -9.98 -15.58
N ASP A 25 27.51 -9.03 -14.87
CA ASP A 25 27.70 -8.90 -13.41
C ASP A 25 27.12 -10.10 -12.65
N LEU A 26 25.98 -10.62 -13.13
CA LEU A 26 25.36 -11.82 -12.59
C LEU A 26 26.28 -13.03 -12.75
N GLN A 27 26.79 -13.28 -13.96
CA GLN A 27 27.74 -14.38 -14.24
C GLN A 27 29.02 -14.24 -13.40
N TRP A 28 29.53 -13.02 -13.28
CA TRP A 28 30.70 -12.74 -12.47
C TRP A 28 30.47 -13.03 -11.00
N ALA A 29 29.31 -12.67 -10.44
CA ALA A 29 28.94 -12.96 -9.05
C ALA A 29 28.74 -14.47 -8.81
N GLU A 30 28.27 -15.22 -9.81
CA GLU A 30 28.06 -16.69 -9.71
C GLU A 30 29.37 -17.48 -9.78
N ASN A 31 30.29 -17.07 -10.65
CA ASN A 31 31.48 -17.84 -10.95
C ASN A 31 32.67 -17.59 -10.00
N ARG A 32 32.54 -16.69 -9.02
CA ARG A 32 33.65 -16.35 -8.14
C ARG A 32 33.77 -17.24 -6.93
N TRP A 33 34.96 -17.85 -6.79
CA TRP A 33 35.35 -18.68 -5.63
C TRP A 33 35.66 -17.85 -4.37
N ASN A 34 36.04 -16.59 -4.51
CA ASN A 34 36.32 -15.70 -3.38
C ASN A 34 35.12 -14.82 -3.08
N PHE A 35 34.73 -14.74 -1.81
CA PHE A 35 33.61 -14.02 -1.20
C PHE A 35 33.46 -12.51 -1.52
N ARG A 36 33.97 -12.06 -2.66
CA ARG A 36 33.91 -10.69 -3.18
C ARG A 36 33.61 -10.73 -4.68
N PRO A 37 32.48 -10.36 -5.14
CA PRO A 37 31.27 -9.80 -4.53
C PRO A 37 30.36 -10.86 -3.93
N PRO A 38 29.28 -10.44 -3.22
CA PRO A 38 28.30 -11.38 -2.71
C PRO A 38 27.68 -12.20 -3.84
N LYS A 39 27.37 -13.47 -3.55
CA LYS A 39 26.54 -14.29 -4.45
C LYS A 39 25.19 -13.61 -4.68
N PRO A 40 24.50 -13.91 -5.79
CA PRO A 40 23.19 -13.34 -6.06
C PRO A 40 22.22 -13.60 -4.90
N ILE A 41 21.48 -12.57 -4.51
CA ILE A 41 20.60 -12.57 -3.32
C ILE A 41 19.15 -12.70 -3.74
N GLY A 42 18.42 -13.56 -3.03
CA GLY A 42 16.98 -13.73 -3.18
C GLY A 42 16.54 -14.22 -4.56
N PRO A 43 15.22 -14.37 -4.79
CA PRO A 43 14.67 -14.90 -6.04
C PRO A 43 14.94 -14.00 -7.25
N GLU A 44 15.15 -12.71 -7.04
CA GLU A 44 15.48 -11.75 -8.09
C GLU A 44 16.99 -11.70 -8.40
N ARG A 45 17.78 -12.52 -7.68
CA ARG A 45 19.22 -12.69 -7.88
C ARG A 45 20.00 -11.37 -7.85
N ILE A 46 19.68 -10.52 -6.86
CA ILE A 46 20.26 -9.19 -6.67
C ILE A 46 21.78 -9.30 -6.52
N VAL A 47 22.52 -8.47 -7.27
CA VAL A 47 23.99 -8.39 -7.25
C VAL A 47 24.47 -6.97 -7.02
N MET A 48 25.76 -6.81 -6.76
CA MET A 48 26.41 -5.50 -6.63
C MET A 48 26.12 -4.60 -7.83
N GLY A 49 25.77 -3.34 -7.58
CA GLY A 49 25.39 -2.35 -8.59
C GLY A 49 23.91 -2.43 -9.02
N ASP A 50 23.13 -3.40 -8.53
CA ASP A 50 21.70 -3.40 -8.80
C ASP A 50 20.99 -2.29 -8.04
N LYS A 51 20.01 -1.70 -8.71
CA LYS A 51 19.05 -0.76 -8.10
C LYS A 51 17.98 -1.56 -7.39
N VAL A 52 17.81 -1.27 -6.12
CA VAL A 52 16.91 -2.02 -5.23
C VAL A 52 15.97 -1.10 -4.47
N MET A 53 14.88 -1.67 -3.98
CA MET A 53 13.91 -1.00 -3.13
C MET A 53 13.68 -1.82 -1.87
N GLN A 54 13.59 -1.14 -0.73
CA GLN A 54 13.14 -1.72 0.53
C GLN A 54 11.66 -2.08 0.46
N THR A 55 11.30 -3.29 0.87
CA THR A 55 9.91 -3.78 0.76
C THR A 55 9.11 -3.73 2.05
N ARG A 56 9.76 -3.46 3.19
CA ARG A 56 9.13 -3.31 4.50
C ARG A 56 9.91 -2.32 5.36
N ASN A 57 9.25 -1.67 6.31
CA ASN A 57 9.93 -0.81 7.27
C ASN A 57 10.92 -1.61 8.13
N ASP A 58 12.13 -1.09 8.30
CA ASP A 58 13.14 -1.65 9.22
C ASP A 58 13.52 -0.60 10.26
N SER A 59 12.95 -0.73 11.46
CA SER A 59 13.23 0.14 12.61
C SER A 59 14.48 -0.30 13.39
N ARG A 60 15.18 -1.34 12.95
CA ARG A 60 16.41 -1.86 13.56
C ARG A 60 17.59 -1.79 12.59
N ALA A 61 17.40 -1.17 11.44
CA ALA A 61 18.47 -0.92 10.50
C ALA A 61 19.60 -0.13 11.18
N LYS A 62 20.86 -0.52 10.91
CA LYS A 62 22.03 0.19 11.41
C LYS A 62 22.78 0.80 10.23
N ALA A 63 22.92 2.11 10.27
CA ALA A 63 23.73 2.84 9.32
C ALA A 63 25.22 2.58 9.52
N TYR A 64 25.99 2.53 8.45
CA TYR A 64 27.45 2.52 8.50
C TYR A 64 28.00 3.58 7.53
N PRO A 65 28.97 4.41 7.98
CA PRO A 65 29.52 4.51 9.34
C PRO A 65 28.48 4.94 10.39
N ASP A 66 28.76 4.65 11.64
CA ASP A 66 27.88 5.07 12.72
C ASP A 66 27.64 6.59 12.68
N GLY A 67 26.37 6.99 12.75
CA GLY A 67 25.94 8.38 12.68
C GLY A 67 25.85 8.98 11.27
N ALA A 68 26.19 8.23 10.21
CA ALA A 68 26.07 8.70 8.84
C ALA A 68 24.62 8.74 8.34
N GLY A 69 23.70 8.02 8.96
CA GLY A 69 22.28 7.94 8.60
C GLY A 69 21.37 7.64 9.77
N MET A 70 20.09 7.55 9.52
CA MET A 70 19.10 7.15 10.52
C MET A 70 19.18 5.64 10.77
N ASN A 71 18.91 5.20 12.01
CA ASN A 71 18.75 3.77 12.31
C ASN A 71 17.35 3.27 11.90
N TYR A 72 16.98 3.59 10.68
CA TYR A 72 15.67 3.28 10.10
C TYR A 72 15.75 3.32 8.57
N VAL A 73 15.11 2.34 7.93
CA VAL A 73 14.88 2.34 6.47
C VAL A 73 13.40 2.12 6.22
N ALA A 74 12.79 3.03 5.47
CA ALA A 74 11.37 2.98 5.16
C ALA A 74 11.05 2.02 4.01
N ASN A 75 9.86 1.44 4.02
CA ASN A 75 9.30 0.75 2.86
C ASN A 75 9.19 1.73 1.68
N GLY A 76 9.66 1.31 0.51
CA GLY A 76 9.67 2.14 -0.70
C GLY A 76 10.95 2.93 -0.93
N GLU A 77 11.88 2.98 0.03
CA GLU A 77 13.19 3.62 -0.20
C GLU A 77 13.98 2.89 -1.29
N ILE A 78 14.50 3.69 -2.23
CA ILE A 78 15.27 3.20 -3.38
C ILE A 78 16.75 3.46 -3.13
N GLY A 79 17.56 2.43 -3.40
CA GLY A 79 19.00 2.48 -3.23
C GLY A 79 19.75 1.67 -4.28
N VAL A 80 21.06 1.62 -4.11
CA VAL A 80 21.97 0.82 -4.96
C VAL A 80 22.77 -0.12 -4.06
N VAL A 81 22.98 -1.33 -4.51
CA VAL A 81 23.89 -2.29 -3.86
C VAL A 81 25.33 -1.86 -4.12
N VAL A 82 26.00 -1.34 -3.10
CA VAL A 82 27.34 -0.70 -3.22
C VAL A 82 28.50 -1.60 -2.78
N GLY A 83 28.24 -2.86 -2.48
CA GLY A 83 29.27 -3.80 -2.09
C GLY A 83 29.47 -3.92 -0.60
N ARG A 84 30.70 -4.21 -0.15
CA ARG A 84 31.00 -4.64 1.19
C ARG A 84 31.87 -3.62 1.91
N ALA A 85 31.37 -3.03 2.98
CA ALA A 85 32.14 -2.08 3.80
C ALA A 85 32.94 -2.73 4.95
N SER A 86 32.74 -4.03 5.25
CA SER A 86 33.33 -4.69 6.43
C SER A 86 33.91 -6.08 6.11
N LYS A 87 34.84 -6.56 6.96
CA LYS A 87 35.39 -7.92 6.96
C LYS A 87 34.34 -9.00 7.32
N SER A 88 33.15 -8.61 7.80
CA SER A 88 32.04 -9.51 8.09
C SER A 88 31.46 -10.10 6.80
N PRO A 89 30.96 -11.33 6.80
CA PRO A 89 30.29 -11.95 5.67
C PRO A 89 28.88 -11.36 5.43
N THR A 90 28.73 -10.05 5.61
CA THR A 90 27.51 -9.32 5.28
C THR A 90 27.32 -9.36 3.79
N PHE A 91 26.16 -9.68 3.34
CA PHE A 91 25.87 -10.11 2.00
C PHE A 91 25.82 -8.99 1.00
N ALA A 92 25.09 -7.92 1.32
CA ALA A 92 25.04 -6.72 0.51
C ALA A 92 24.96 -5.50 1.41
N ASN A 93 25.65 -4.45 1.05
CA ASN A 93 25.41 -3.12 1.60
C ASN A 93 24.64 -2.32 0.56
N VAL A 94 23.59 -1.66 0.99
CA VAL A 94 22.74 -0.80 0.17
C VAL A 94 22.92 0.63 0.64
N GLU A 95 23.17 1.55 -0.28
CA GLU A 95 23.09 2.98 -0.06
C GLU A 95 21.77 3.49 -0.62
N PHE A 96 20.94 4.08 0.22
CA PHE A 96 19.63 4.62 -0.16
C PHE A 96 19.77 6.09 -0.56
N SER A 97 19.00 6.50 -1.57
CA SER A 97 19.04 7.88 -2.09
C SER A 97 18.58 8.93 -1.07
N SER A 98 17.78 8.55 -0.09
CA SER A 98 17.34 9.41 1.02
C SER A 98 18.40 9.60 2.10
N GLN A 99 19.46 8.75 2.13
CA GLN A 99 20.47 8.69 3.17
C GLN A 99 21.86 8.51 2.58
N VAL A 100 22.25 9.47 1.75
CA VAL A 100 23.53 9.48 1.03
C VAL A 100 24.72 9.44 1.99
N GLY A 101 25.70 8.58 1.69
CA GLY A 101 26.88 8.36 2.52
C GLY A 101 26.68 7.34 3.66
N ALA A 102 25.46 6.89 3.88
CA ALA A 102 25.15 5.80 4.80
C ALA A 102 24.86 4.51 4.03
N THR A 103 25.41 3.38 4.51
CA THR A 103 25.12 2.06 3.96
C THR A 103 24.44 1.16 4.98
N TYR A 104 23.57 0.29 4.52
CA TYR A 104 22.79 -0.63 5.35
C TYR A 104 23.09 -2.07 4.94
N GLY A 105 23.46 -2.90 5.91
CA GLY A 105 23.87 -4.28 5.68
C GLY A 105 22.70 -5.25 5.66
N TYR A 106 22.57 -6.01 4.59
CA TYR A 106 21.58 -7.08 4.42
C TYR A 106 22.28 -8.43 4.43
N ARG A 107 21.81 -9.34 5.30
CA ARG A 107 22.31 -10.70 5.41
C ARG A 107 21.26 -11.66 4.90
N PRO A 108 21.64 -12.71 4.12
CA PRO A 108 20.71 -13.80 3.91
C PRO A 108 20.50 -14.50 5.25
N SER A 109 19.27 -14.75 5.56
CA SER A 109 18.87 -15.67 6.61
C SER A 109 18.48 -16.98 5.96
N SER A 110 18.75 -18.09 6.63
CA SER A 110 18.28 -19.41 6.17
C SER A 110 16.76 -19.55 6.15
N SER A 111 16.05 -18.60 6.76
CA SER A 111 14.59 -18.62 6.92
C SER A 111 13.87 -17.47 6.24
N ASP A 112 14.56 -16.43 5.75
CA ASP A 112 13.87 -15.22 5.25
C ASP A 112 14.72 -14.49 4.21
N ASP A 113 14.15 -14.24 3.05
CA ASP A 113 14.79 -13.41 2.03
C ASP A 113 14.92 -11.96 2.53
N PRO A 114 16.02 -11.25 2.19
CA PRO A 114 16.16 -9.85 2.56
C PRO A 114 14.99 -9.03 1.99
N PRO A 115 14.50 -8.03 2.73
CA PRO A 115 13.37 -7.21 2.32
C PRO A 115 13.73 -6.25 1.19
N LEU A 116 14.31 -6.78 0.12
CA LEU A 116 14.76 -6.05 -1.05
C LEU A 116 14.12 -6.63 -2.31
N GLU A 117 13.75 -5.78 -3.24
CA GLU A 117 13.36 -6.15 -4.60
C GLU A 117 14.11 -5.27 -5.61
N LEU A 118 14.23 -5.73 -6.86
CA LEU A 118 14.81 -4.92 -7.93
C LEU A 118 13.94 -3.69 -8.21
N ALA A 119 14.58 -2.55 -8.43
CA ALA A 119 13.94 -1.24 -8.61
C ALA A 119 14.34 -0.53 -9.91
N TRP A 120 14.76 -1.24 -10.94
CA TRP A 120 14.93 -0.70 -12.30
C TRP A 120 13.59 -0.24 -12.87
N ALA A 121 12.52 -0.95 -12.55
CA ALA A 121 11.15 -0.56 -12.79
C ALA A 121 10.35 -0.69 -11.49
N VAL A 122 9.54 0.32 -11.17
CA VAL A 122 8.70 0.38 -9.97
C VAL A 122 7.24 0.65 -10.35
N THR A 123 6.30 0.26 -9.49
CA THR A 123 4.90 0.64 -9.69
C THR A 123 4.70 2.12 -9.39
N VAL A 124 3.66 2.72 -9.98
CA VAL A 124 3.32 4.13 -9.73
C VAL A 124 3.09 4.39 -8.24
N HIS A 125 2.39 3.48 -7.55
CA HIS A 125 2.15 3.60 -6.10
C HIS A 125 3.46 3.64 -5.30
N LYS A 126 4.42 2.78 -5.63
CA LYS A 126 5.72 2.73 -4.94
C LYS A 126 6.63 3.91 -5.29
N SER A 127 6.35 4.64 -6.35
CA SER A 127 7.07 5.87 -6.71
C SER A 127 6.52 7.13 -6.04
N GLN A 128 5.43 7.03 -5.28
CA GLN A 128 4.88 8.16 -4.55
C GLN A 128 5.90 8.70 -3.54
N GLY A 129 6.05 10.02 -3.48
CA GLY A 129 7.06 10.69 -2.64
C GLY A 129 8.47 10.74 -3.26
N SER A 130 8.73 10.02 -4.36
CA SER A 130 10.01 10.07 -5.06
C SER A 130 9.94 10.92 -6.33
N GLU A 131 11.06 11.53 -6.71
CA GLU A 131 11.22 12.29 -7.95
C GLU A 131 12.37 11.74 -8.79
N PHE A 132 12.23 11.82 -10.11
CA PHE A 132 13.21 11.28 -11.05
C PHE A 132 13.47 12.29 -12.17
N GLY A 133 14.71 12.45 -12.60
CA GLY A 133 15.07 13.35 -13.70
C GLY A 133 14.33 12.99 -15.00
N VAL A 134 14.35 11.72 -15.38
CA VAL A 134 13.64 11.19 -16.55
C VAL A 134 12.84 9.97 -16.13
N THR A 135 11.56 9.94 -16.50
CA THR A 135 10.65 8.82 -16.21
C THR A 135 10.18 8.17 -17.50
N PHE A 136 10.26 6.86 -17.57
CA PHE A 136 9.63 6.05 -18.62
C PHE A 136 8.33 5.46 -18.05
N LEU A 137 7.20 5.93 -18.53
CA LEU A 137 5.89 5.43 -18.13
C LEU A 137 5.40 4.38 -19.13
N VAL A 138 5.32 3.13 -18.67
CA VAL A 138 4.84 2.01 -19.52
C VAL A 138 3.36 1.80 -19.25
N LEU A 139 2.53 1.96 -20.28
CA LEU A 139 1.07 1.85 -20.25
C LEU A 139 0.59 0.75 -21.23
N PRO A 140 0.44 -0.50 -20.79
CA PRO A 140 -0.15 -1.56 -21.63
C PRO A 140 -1.61 -1.28 -21.97
N ALA A 141 -2.06 -1.69 -23.16
CA ALA A 141 -3.39 -1.36 -23.70
C ALA A 141 -4.58 -1.84 -22.84
N ARG A 142 -4.42 -2.91 -22.08
CA ARG A 142 -5.51 -3.54 -21.31
C ARG A 142 -5.40 -3.34 -19.79
N VAL A 143 -4.77 -2.27 -19.37
CA VAL A 143 -4.64 -1.97 -17.94
C VAL A 143 -5.59 -0.83 -17.59
N ALA A 144 -6.45 -1.09 -16.61
CA ALA A 144 -7.26 -0.02 -16.01
C ALA A 144 -6.34 0.93 -15.26
N VAL A 145 -6.24 2.16 -15.76
CA VAL A 145 -5.50 3.25 -15.15
C VAL A 145 -6.49 4.33 -14.78
N SER A 146 -6.56 4.69 -13.51
CA SER A 146 -7.38 5.83 -13.11
C SER A 146 -6.69 7.16 -13.49
N ARG A 147 -7.48 8.20 -13.62
CA ARG A 147 -7.00 9.55 -13.89
C ARG A 147 -5.98 10.00 -12.83
N GLU A 148 -6.24 9.69 -11.56
CA GLU A 148 -5.38 10.03 -10.43
C GLU A 148 -4.06 9.27 -10.47
N LEU A 149 -4.09 7.99 -10.85
CA LEU A 149 -2.89 7.19 -11.02
C LEU A 149 -2.03 7.72 -12.17
N LEU A 150 -2.67 8.08 -13.30
CA LEU A 150 -1.98 8.71 -14.43
C LEU A 150 -1.34 10.04 -14.01
N TYR A 151 -2.09 10.90 -13.31
CA TYR A 151 -1.58 12.16 -12.78
C TYR A 151 -0.36 11.91 -11.87
N THR A 152 -0.48 10.99 -10.94
CA THR A 152 0.63 10.62 -10.03
C THR A 152 1.87 10.19 -10.83
N ALA A 153 1.69 9.37 -11.87
CA ALA A 153 2.81 8.91 -12.70
C ALA A 153 3.47 10.04 -13.49
N LEU A 154 2.66 10.95 -14.07
CA LEU A 154 3.13 12.08 -14.86
C LEU A 154 3.83 13.15 -14.03
N THR A 155 3.55 13.24 -12.74
CA THR A 155 4.18 14.21 -11.82
C THR A 155 5.43 13.67 -11.12
N ARG A 156 5.94 12.49 -11.48
CA ARG A 156 7.17 11.93 -10.87
C ARG A 156 8.46 12.40 -11.52
N GLN A 157 8.41 13.05 -12.66
CA GLN A 157 9.62 13.54 -13.36
C GLN A 157 9.90 15.01 -13.00
N THR A 158 11.18 15.35 -12.96
CA THR A 158 11.64 16.74 -12.81
C THR A 158 12.10 17.37 -14.14
N ARG A 159 12.36 16.57 -15.17
CA ARG A 159 12.84 17.05 -16.48
C ARG A 159 12.03 16.52 -17.65
N LYS A 160 11.82 15.19 -17.73
CA LYS A 160 11.20 14.58 -18.92
C LYS A 160 10.42 13.31 -18.55
N VAL A 161 9.24 13.14 -19.13
CA VAL A 161 8.53 11.87 -19.18
C VAL A 161 8.53 11.33 -20.60
N VAL A 162 8.74 10.02 -20.73
CA VAL A 162 8.59 9.28 -21.99
C VAL A 162 7.48 8.25 -21.75
N ILE A 163 6.39 8.37 -22.52
CA ILE A 163 5.26 7.45 -22.40
C ILE A 163 5.39 6.36 -23.46
N LEU A 164 5.45 5.12 -23.02
CA LEU A 164 5.43 3.92 -23.85
C LEU A 164 4.02 3.32 -23.74
N HIS A 165 3.20 3.62 -24.72
CA HIS A 165 1.81 3.23 -24.77
C HIS A 165 1.56 2.21 -25.89
N GLU A 166 0.84 1.14 -25.57
CA GLU A 166 0.41 0.14 -26.52
C GLU A 166 -1.02 0.48 -26.99
N GLY A 167 -1.13 1.37 -27.96
CA GLY A 167 -2.41 1.85 -28.48
C GLY A 167 -2.28 3.17 -29.22
N THR A 168 -3.41 3.80 -29.56
CA THR A 168 -3.46 5.09 -30.24
C THR A 168 -3.26 6.25 -29.28
N VAL A 169 -2.90 7.41 -29.83
CA VAL A 169 -2.77 8.65 -29.05
C VAL A 169 -4.11 9.07 -28.44
N ASP A 170 -5.22 8.84 -29.17
CA ASP A 170 -6.57 9.16 -28.68
C ASP A 170 -6.94 8.34 -27.44
N GLN A 171 -6.61 7.03 -27.45
CA GLN A 171 -6.78 6.18 -26.27
C GLN A 171 -5.96 6.64 -25.06
N LEU A 172 -4.77 7.24 -25.30
CA LEU A 172 -3.99 7.83 -24.23
C LEU A 172 -4.68 9.07 -23.63
N PHE A 173 -5.29 9.91 -24.48
CA PHE A 173 -6.06 11.06 -23.99
C PHE A 173 -7.33 10.66 -23.24
N GLU A 174 -7.98 9.55 -23.64
CA GLU A 174 -9.14 9.02 -22.91
C GLU A 174 -8.83 8.67 -21.45
N LEU A 175 -7.58 8.28 -21.14
CA LEU A 175 -7.15 8.02 -19.76
C LEU A 175 -7.22 9.27 -18.84
N ALA A 176 -7.23 10.46 -19.40
CA ALA A 176 -7.41 11.71 -18.66
C ALA A 176 -8.89 12.08 -18.43
N SER A 177 -9.83 11.29 -18.99
CA SER A 177 -11.27 11.55 -18.89
C SER A 177 -11.76 11.58 -17.43
N PRO A 178 -12.66 12.50 -17.08
CA PRO A 178 -13.33 12.50 -15.77
C PRO A 178 -14.06 11.18 -15.47
N ALA A 179 -14.51 10.44 -16.46
CA ALA A 179 -15.17 9.15 -16.29
C ALA A 179 -14.25 8.09 -15.67
N LEU A 180 -12.92 8.22 -15.80
CA LEU A 180 -11.93 7.34 -15.20
C LEU A 180 -11.40 7.83 -13.84
N SER A 181 -12.00 8.89 -13.29
CA SER A 181 -11.64 9.38 -11.95
C SER A 181 -12.16 8.46 -10.87
N GLU A 182 -11.26 7.95 -10.04
CA GLU A 182 -11.63 7.23 -8.82
C GLU A 182 -12.22 8.17 -7.76
N THR A 183 -11.75 9.41 -7.71
CA THR A 183 -12.25 10.42 -6.78
C THR A 183 -13.72 10.75 -7.05
N ALA A 184 -14.10 10.85 -8.33
CA ALA A 184 -15.50 11.09 -8.71
C ALA A 184 -16.44 9.91 -8.36
N ARG A 185 -15.89 8.70 -8.21
CA ARG A 185 -16.63 7.49 -7.84
C ARG A 185 -16.70 7.26 -6.33
N ARG A 186 -15.88 7.97 -5.55
CA ARG A 186 -15.90 7.82 -4.08
C ARG A 186 -17.12 8.53 -3.52
N MET A 187 -17.87 7.82 -2.69
CA MET A 187 -18.92 8.43 -1.89
C MET A 187 -18.23 9.23 -0.77
N THR A 188 -18.02 10.54 -1.01
CA THR A 188 -17.44 11.47 -0.04
C THR A 188 -18.21 12.76 -0.04
N ASP A 189 -18.39 13.33 1.12
CA ASP A 189 -18.97 14.68 1.32
C ASP A 189 -17.88 15.76 1.49
N LEU A 190 -16.60 15.41 1.31
CA LEU A 190 -15.46 16.31 1.48
C LEU A 190 -15.60 17.62 0.68
N PHE A 191 -16.26 17.56 -0.46
CA PHE A 191 -16.49 18.72 -1.35
C PHE A 191 -17.90 19.33 -1.20
N ARG A 192 -18.71 18.85 -0.27
CA ARG A 192 -20.00 19.43 0.06
C ARG A 192 -19.82 20.48 1.14
N LYS A 193 -20.62 21.55 1.06
CA LYS A 193 -20.66 22.56 2.12
C LYS A 193 -21.08 21.86 3.42
N PRO A 194 -20.32 21.98 4.53
CA PRO A 194 -20.69 21.38 5.80
C PRO A 194 -22.08 21.89 6.21
N ALA A 195 -22.98 20.99 6.49
CA ALA A 195 -24.27 21.29 7.10
C ALA A 195 -24.25 20.78 8.54
N PRO A 196 -24.73 21.58 9.52
CA PRO A 196 -24.92 21.09 10.88
C PRO A 196 -25.80 19.84 10.86
N ARG A 197 -25.39 18.79 11.56
CA ARG A 197 -26.19 17.58 11.76
C ARG A 197 -26.53 17.49 13.24
N GLU A 198 -27.80 17.20 13.53
CA GLU A 198 -28.17 16.77 14.88
C GLU A 198 -27.56 15.40 15.13
N LEU A 199 -26.84 15.28 16.24
CA LEU A 199 -26.28 14.02 16.70
C LEU A 199 -27.25 13.43 17.72
N THR A 200 -27.81 12.27 17.42
CA THR A 200 -28.62 11.53 18.39
C THR A 200 -27.67 10.76 19.30
N VAL A 201 -27.51 11.20 20.51
CA VAL A 201 -26.80 10.47 21.57
C VAL A 201 -27.88 9.70 22.33
N GLY A 202 -27.72 8.39 22.44
CA GLY A 202 -28.68 7.57 23.20
C GLY A 202 -28.73 7.99 24.68
N ASP A 203 -29.89 7.89 25.29
CA ASP A 203 -30.23 8.43 26.63
C ASP A 203 -29.48 7.83 27.83
N ALA A 204 -28.62 6.83 27.63
CA ALA A 204 -27.86 6.19 28.71
C ALA A 204 -26.37 6.12 28.35
N MET A 205 -25.54 6.84 29.09
CA MET A 205 -24.06 6.69 29.02
C MET A 205 -23.68 5.26 29.41
N ARG A 206 -23.24 4.47 28.45
CA ARG A 206 -22.68 3.13 28.64
C ARG A 206 -21.17 3.20 28.81
N LYS A 207 -20.58 2.16 29.40
CA LYS A 207 -19.14 2.08 29.69
C LYS A 207 -18.21 2.39 28.50
N PHE A 208 -18.68 2.26 27.25
CA PHE A 208 -17.92 2.46 26.03
C PHE A 208 -18.45 3.59 25.12
N ASP A 209 -19.36 4.42 25.59
CA ASP A 209 -19.95 5.50 24.76
C ASP A 209 -18.90 6.56 24.36
N ALA A 210 -17.81 6.70 25.11
CA ALA A 210 -16.67 7.54 24.73
C ALA A 210 -16.02 7.14 23.38
N ASN A 211 -16.25 5.92 22.88
CA ASN A 211 -15.75 5.43 21.61
C ASN A 211 -16.69 5.72 20.43
N LEU A 212 -17.87 6.29 20.67
CA LEU A 212 -18.80 6.72 19.64
C LEU A 212 -18.34 8.04 19.01
N ILE A 213 -17.32 7.97 18.16
CA ILE A 213 -16.61 9.14 17.61
C ILE A 213 -16.79 9.33 16.11
N HIS A 214 -17.39 8.36 15.42
CA HIS A 214 -17.60 8.44 13.98
C HIS A 214 -19.07 8.70 13.67
N VAL A 215 -19.34 9.60 12.71
CA VAL A 215 -20.70 9.97 12.30
C VAL A 215 -21.09 9.15 11.07
N ALA A 216 -22.13 8.32 11.21
CA ALA A 216 -22.76 7.58 10.13
C ALA A 216 -23.92 8.37 9.48
N PRO A 217 -24.50 7.91 8.34
CA PRO A 217 -25.70 8.51 7.75
C PRO A 217 -26.83 8.67 8.77
N GLY A 218 -27.59 9.74 8.65
CA GLY A 218 -28.63 10.08 9.61
C GLY A 218 -28.13 10.74 10.91
N GLY A 219 -26.82 10.95 11.05
CA GLY A 219 -26.22 11.56 12.25
C GLY A 219 -25.96 10.56 13.39
N VAL A 220 -26.14 9.27 13.14
CA VAL A 220 -25.89 8.21 14.13
C VAL A 220 -24.40 8.12 14.44
N LEU A 221 -24.04 8.13 15.73
CA LEU A 221 -22.66 7.93 16.17
C LEU A 221 -22.35 6.43 16.24
N VAL A 222 -21.20 6.04 15.67
CA VAL A 222 -20.71 4.67 15.64
C VAL A 222 -19.23 4.61 16.12
N ARG A 223 -18.74 3.42 16.47
CA ARG A 223 -17.44 3.24 17.13
C ARG A 223 -16.28 3.14 16.16
N SER A 224 -16.52 2.73 14.92
CA SER A 224 -15.44 2.51 13.94
C SER A 224 -15.79 3.02 12.55
N LYS A 225 -14.74 3.24 11.74
CA LYS A 225 -14.91 3.61 10.32
C LYS A 225 -15.56 2.50 9.50
N ASN A 226 -15.36 1.24 9.89
CA ASN A 226 -16.01 0.10 9.22
C ASN A 226 -17.52 0.12 9.44
N GLU A 227 -17.95 0.46 10.65
CA GLU A 227 -19.37 0.63 10.95
C GLU A 227 -19.99 1.81 10.18
N VAL A 228 -19.26 2.90 9.93
CA VAL A 228 -19.72 3.98 9.03
C VAL A 228 -19.97 3.44 7.61
N ILE A 229 -19.09 2.55 7.12
CA ILE A 229 -19.24 1.94 5.78
C ILE A 229 -20.48 1.04 5.76
N VAL A 230 -20.65 0.18 6.76
CA VAL A 230 -21.83 -0.69 6.89
C VAL A 230 -23.11 0.14 6.97
N ALA A 231 -23.15 1.15 7.84
CA ALA A 231 -24.28 2.05 7.96
C ALA A 231 -24.62 2.77 6.64
N SER A 232 -23.60 3.17 5.86
CA SER A 232 -23.81 3.80 4.56
C SER A 232 -24.41 2.84 3.53
N ILE A 233 -24.00 1.58 3.56
CA ILE A 233 -24.58 0.52 2.72
C ILE A 233 -26.02 0.26 3.13
N LEU A 234 -26.28 0.09 4.43
CA LEU A 234 -27.62 -0.12 4.95
C LEU A 234 -28.56 1.03 4.63
N GLN A 235 -28.12 2.27 4.77
CA GLN A 235 -28.89 3.44 4.40
C GLN A 235 -29.25 3.47 2.90
N SER A 236 -28.37 2.95 2.05
CA SER A 236 -28.63 2.84 0.61
C SER A 236 -29.60 1.72 0.24
N LEU A 237 -29.51 0.57 0.92
CA LEU A 237 -30.30 -0.64 0.61
C LEU A 237 -31.63 -0.69 1.36
N ALA A 238 -31.67 -0.21 2.58
CA ALA A 238 -32.82 -0.25 3.48
C ALA A 238 -32.94 1.08 4.24
N PRO A 239 -33.24 2.21 3.55
CA PRO A 239 -33.33 3.52 4.18
C PRO A 239 -34.37 3.48 5.31
N ASP A 240 -33.97 4.03 6.46
CA ASP A 240 -34.80 4.13 7.68
C ASP A 240 -35.30 2.80 8.29
N ARG A 241 -34.77 1.65 7.83
CA ARG A 241 -35.09 0.32 8.34
C ARG A 241 -33.93 -0.36 9.05
N TRP A 242 -33.00 0.39 9.57
CA TRP A 242 -31.89 -0.13 10.37
C TRP A 242 -31.66 0.72 11.61
N SER A 243 -31.10 0.13 12.65
CA SER A 243 -30.71 0.82 13.88
C SER A 243 -29.35 0.32 14.36
N TYR A 244 -28.59 1.21 14.99
CA TYR A 244 -27.27 0.92 15.54
C TYR A 244 -27.36 0.66 17.05
N GLU A 245 -26.72 -0.40 17.55
CA GLU A 245 -26.67 -0.81 18.95
C GLU A 245 -28.03 -0.74 19.69
N ARG A 246 -29.13 -1.08 19.04
CA ARG A 246 -30.43 -1.15 19.67
C ARG A 246 -30.43 -2.30 20.70
N PRO A 247 -30.83 -2.04 21.98
CA PRO A 247 -30.84 -3.08 22.99
C PRO A 247 -31.77 -4.23 22.63
N LEU A 248 -31.27 -5.45 22.72
CA LEU A 248 -32.02 -6.68 22.50
C LEU A 248 -31.94 -7.56 23.79
N SER A 249 -33.06 -7.96 24.35
CA SER A 249 -33.09 -8.85 25.50
C SER A 249 -33.21 -10.32 25.05
N ILE A 250 -32.20 -11.13 25.38
CA ILE A 250 -32.17 -12.57 25.12
C ILE A 250 -31.93 -13.28 26.46
N ASP A 251 -32.84 -14.14 26.84
CA ASP A 251 -32.77 -14.91 28.09
C ASP A 251 -32.50 -14.04 29.35
N GLY A 252 -33.10 -12.86 29.40
CA GLY A 252 -32.92 -11.91 30.51
C GLY A 252 -31.57 -11.13 30.46
N VAL A 253 -30.74 -11.34 29.45
CA VAL A 253 -29.49 -10.61 29.24
C VAL A 253 -29.70 -9.60 28.12
N THR A 254 -29.36 -8.32 28.39
CA THR A 254 -29.41 -7.29 27.37
C THR A 254 -28.12 -7.33 26.53
N LYS A 255 -28.26 -7.52 25.22
CA LYS A 255 -27.23 -7.48 24.20
C LYS A 255 -27.41 -6.22 23.33
N TYR A 256 -26.32 -5.77 22.72
CA TYR A 256 -26.29 -4.60 21.83
C TYR A 256 -25.61 -5.00 20.55
N PRO A 257 -26.34 -5.57 19.56
CA PRO A 257 -25.78 -5.92 18.27
C PRO A 257 -25.37 -4.64 17.51
N ASP A 258 -24.34 -4.75 16.67
CA ASP A 258 -23.84 -3.60 15.90
C ASP A 258 -24.97 -2.98 15.07
N PHE A 259 -25.72 -3.79 14.32
CA PHE A 259 -26.88 -3.32 13.56
C PHE A 259 -28.06 -4.29 13.66
N MET A 260 -29.24 -3.71 13.72
CA MET A 260 -30.50 -4.43 13.53
C MET A 260 -31.19 -3.89 12.29
N ILE A 261 -31.66 -4.78 11.42
CA ILE A 261 -32.23 -4.45 10.11
C ILE A 261 -33.63 -5.04 10.04
N GLU A 262 -34.62 -4.21 9.73
CA GLU A 262 -35.99 -4.66 9.47
C GLU A 262 -36.13 -5.01 7.97
N THR A 263 -36.51 -6.26 7.71
CA THR A 263 -36.75 -6.71 6.33
C THR A 263 -38.09 -6.18 5.80
N PRO A 264 -38.33 -6.20 4.49
CA PRO A 264 -39.64 -5.83 3.92
C PRO A 264 -40.81 -6.70 4.41
N SER A 265 -40.52 -7.91 4.90
CA SER A 265 -41.51 -8.81 5.52
C SER A 265 -41.79 -8.48 6.99
N GLY A 266 -41.07 -7.56 7.61
CA GLY A 266 -41.23 -7.19 9.02
C GLY A 266 -40.37 -8.02 9.98
N ASP A 267 -39.53 -8.91 9.45
CA ASP A 267 -38.62 -9.69 10.28
C ASP A 267 -37.38 -8.84 10.65
N GLU A 268 -36.80 -9.09 11.82
CA GLU A 268 -35.59 -8.44 12.27
C GLU A 268 -34.36 -9.33 12.05
N VAL A 269 -33.33 -8.77 11.41
CA VAL A 269 -32.03 -9.41 11.17
C VAL A 269 -30.95 -8.69 11.95
N ILE A 270 -30.10 -9.45 12.63
CA ILE A 270 -28.93 -8.95 13.36
C ILE A 270 -27.71 -9.00 12.44
N TRP A 271 -26.95 -7.92 12.42
CA TRP A 271 -25.66 -7.84 11.75
C TRP A 271 -24.58 -7.49 12.78
N GLU A 272 -23.59 -8.36 12.91
CA GLU A 272 -22.39 -8.16 13.72
C GLU A 272 -21.15 -7.99 12.82
N HIS A 273 -20.35 -6.96 13.05
CA HIS A 273 -19.10 -6.73 12.31
C HIS A 273 -17.90 -7.29 13.07
N LEU A 274 -17.45 -8.49 12.72
CA LEU A 274 -16.36 -9.18 13.38
C LEU A 274 -14.99 -8.63 12.94
N GLY A 275 -14.54 -7.55 13.55
CA GLY A 275 -13.36 -6.80 13.12
C GLY A 275 -12.00 -7.36 13.54
N MET A 276 -11.92 -8.13 14.63
CA MET A 276 -10.67 -8.54 15.27
C MET A 276 -10.50 -10.05 15.42
N MET A 277 -10.99 -10.84 14.47
CA MET A 277 -10.98 -12.31 14.50
C MET A 277 -9.57 -12.94 14.59
N SER A 278 -8.53 -12.18 14.24
CA SER A 278 -7.13 -12.61 14.43
C SER A 278 -6.65 -12.53 15.88
N ASN A 279 -7.41 -11.87 16.77
CA ASN A 279 -7.10 -11.79 18.20
C ASN A 279 -7.81 -12.92 18.95
N PRO A 280 -7.07 -13.90 19.55
CA PRO A 280 -7.69 -15.04 20.24
C PRO A 280 -8.61 -14.65 21.41
N LYS A 281 -8.37 -13.52 22.08
CA LYS A 281 -9.22 -13.01 23.17
C LYS A 281 -10.52 -12.40 22.66
N TYR A 282 -10.61 -12.08 21.40
CA TYR A 282 -11.80 -11.53 20.77
C TYR A 282 -12.62 -12.62 20.07
N ALA A 283 -11.94 -13.65 19.56
CA ALA A 283 -12.57 -14.76 18.83
C ALA A 283 -13.18 -15.85 19.75
N ALA A 284 -12.89 -15.83 21.05
CA ALA A 284 -13.44 -16.71 22.07
C ALA A 284 -14.74 -16.15 22.64
#